data_439c227ee0cd840a45d1c1a769fc58a6
#
_entry.id   439c227ee0cd840a45d1c1a769fc58a6
#
_cell.length_a   1.000
_cell.length_b   1.000
_cell.length_c   1.000
_cell.angle_alpha   90.00
_cell.angle_beta   90.00
_cell.angle_gamma   90.00
#
_symmetry.space_group_name_H-M   'P 1'
#
loop_
_entity.id
_entity.type
_entity.pdbx_description
1 polymer ?
#
loop_
_entity_poly.entity_id
_entity_poly.type
_entity_poly.pdbx_seq_one_letter_code
_entity_poly.pdbx_strand_id
1 'polypeptide(L)'
;MAGVWSDEKKLACWLEVELAALDAWAELGVVPAEAVGAIRAAARPPSPERVAELEATVQHDTAAFVDAIAGELGPEGRWFHYGLTSSDVVDTGLALQVQQAGQLLLGGIGRAQGAVTARAVEHKDTLCIGRTHGVHAEPTTFGLKLAGWAFELERGRERLTRALEGMRVGKLSGAVGTYAASDPELERIACERLGLEPEPVSTQVVPRDRHAELLSTLALVAASIERFALEIRHLARTEVAEAAEPFGRGQKGSSAMPHKRNPVVAERLCGLARVVRANAVVGLEDVALWHERDISHSSAERVVIPDSFLALDYMLDRFAWIVEGLEVRAERMRRNLEAGHGLFFSQRVLLALVDTGLERDAAYRLVQSHALRAHEEEQDFPDLVRADAEIAGRIDLDPVFDLGWYTRHVDTIFERLAALTRREEPVHA
;
A
#
# COMPACT_ATOMS: atom_id res chain seq x y z
N MET A 1 8.39 -7.09 -10.19
CA MET A 1 8.27 -7.76 -8.87
C MET A 1 8.72 -9.22 -8.92
N ALA A 2 8.14 -10.12 -9.73
CA ALA A 2 8.50 -11.55 -9.74
C ALA A 2 10.01 -11.83 -9.87
N GLY A 3 10.73 -11.10 -10.73
CA GLY A 3 12.18 -11.27 -10.87
C GLY A 3 13.00 -10.92 -9.62
N VAL A 4 12.49 -10.07 -8.71
CA VAL A 4 13.18 -9.76 -7.44
C VAL A 4 13.08 -10.93 -6.45
N TRP A 5 11.98 -11.69 -6.54
CA TRP A 5 11.70 -12.82 -5.64
C TRP A 5 11.99 -14.18 -6.27
N SER A 6 12.71 -14.22 -7.42
CA SER A 6 13.15 -15.48 -8.00
C SER A 6 14.32 -16.08 -7.21
N ASP A 7 14.49 -17.41 -7.29
CA ASP A 7 15.61 -18.09 -6.65
C ASP A 7 16.96 -17.65 -7.22
N GLU A 8 17.03 -17.37 -8.53
CA GLU A 8 18.24 -16.83 -9.18
C GLU A 8 18.64 -15.48 -8.57
N LYS A 9 17.65 -14.59 -8.32
CA LYS A 9 17.93 -13.28 -7.72
C LYS A 9 18.33 -13.41 -6.26
N LYS A 10 17.70 -14.31 -5.51
CA LYS A 10 18.10 -14.62 -4.13
C LYS A 10 19.56 -15.05 -4.06
N LEU A 11 19.96 -16.02 -4.89
CA LEU A 11 21.34 -16.52 -4.94
C LEU A 11 22.34 -15.45 -5.42
N ALA A 12 21.91 -14.56 -6.33
CA ALA A 12 22.72 -13.42 -6.73
C ALA A 12 22.94 -12.44 -5.57
N CYS A 13 21.91 -12.13 -4.76
CA CYS A 13 22.04 -11.29 -3.58
C CYS A 13 22.95 -11.96 -2.52
N TRP A 14 22.86 -13.25 -2.32
CA TRP A 14 23.76 -13.96 -1.42
C TRP A 14 25.23 -13.86 -1.87
N LEU A 15 25.49 -14.04 -3.17
CA LEU A 15 26.84 -13.84 -3.71
C LEU A 15 27.32 -12.38 -3.55
N GLU A 16 26.45 -11.40 -3.71
CA GLU A 16 26.78 -10.00 -3.52
C GLU A 16 27.24 -9.73 -2.08
N VAL A 17 26.57 -10.32 -1.08
CA VAL A 17 26.97 -10.24 0.34
C VAL A 17 28.33 -10.91 0.58
N GLU A 18 28.54 -12.11 0.05
CA GLU A 18 29.83 -12.84 0.19
C GLU A 18 30.99 -12.04 -0.41
N LEU A 19 30.80 -11.46 -1.59
CA LEU A 19 31.83 -10.66 -2.25
C LEU A 19 32.09 -9.35 -1.50
N ALA A 20 31.07 -8.71 -0.92
CA ALA A 20 31.26 -7.52 -0.08
C ALA A 20 32.05 -7.85 1.19
N ALA A 21 31.77 -9.00 1.83
CA ALA A 21 32.53 -9.48 2.99
C ALA A 21 33.98 -9.79 2.64
N LEU A 22 34.23 -10.44 1.48
CA LEU A 22 35.60 -10.72 1.01
C LEU A 22 36.40 -9.45 0.74
N ASP A 23 35.79 -8.44 0.14
CA ASP A 23 36.42 -7.14 -0.06
C ASP A 23 36.79 -6.48 1.27
N ALA A 24 35.89 -6.53 2.25
CA ALA A 24 36.15 -6.01 3.58
C ALA A 24 37.29 -6.78 4.28
N TRP A 25 37.35 -8.10 4.16
CA TRP A 25 38.47 -8.90 4.66
C TRP A 25 39.81 -8.56 4.00
N ALA A 26 39.80 -8.24 2.70
CA ALA A 26 41.03 -7.79 2.03
C ALA A 26 41.47 -6.41 2.50
N GLU A 27 40.52 -5.48 2.71
CA GLU A 27 40.79 -4.15 3.24
C GLU A 27 41.36 -4.19 4.65
N LEU A 28 40.90 -5.14 5.48
CA LEU A 28 41.43 -5.40 6.81
C LEU A 28 42.73 -6.20 6.80
N GLY A 29 43.23 -6.64 5.64
CA GLY A 29 44.49 -7.37 5.50
C GLY A 29 44.42 -8.83 5.97
N VAL A 30 43.22 -9.39 6.16
CA VAL A 30 43.03 -10.79 6.61
C VAL A 30 43.04 -11.76 5.44
N VAL A 31 42.36 -11.42 4.35
CA VAL A 31 42.35 -12.19 3.10
C VAL A 31 43.27 -11.49 2.09
N PRO A 32 44.15 -12.21 1.39
CA PRO A 32 45.02 -11.60 0.37
C PRO A 32 44.18 -10.95 -0.76
N ALA A 33 44.49 -9.71 -1.11
CA ALA A 33 43.77 -8.98 -2.16
C ALA A 33 43.77 -9.71 -3.52
N GLU A 34 44.86 -10.42 -3.84
CA GLU A 34 45.00 -11.25 -5.04
C GLU A 34 43.98 -12.41 -5.05
N ALA A 35 43.77 -13.06 -3.87
CA ALA A 35 42.76 -14.09 -3.71
C ALA A 35 41.32 -13.54 -3.93
N VAL A 36 41.01 -12.38 -3.34
CA VAL A 36 39.72 -11.73 -3.54
C VAL A 36 39.53 -11.34 -5.01
N GLY A 37 40.57 -10.82 -5.67
CA GLY A 37 40.53 -10.51 -7.10
C GLY A 37 40.27 -11.76 -7.97
N ALA A 38 40.88 -12.90 -7.66
CA ALA A 38 40.65 -14.17 -8.34
C ALA A 38 39.21 -14.68 -8.12
N ILE A 39 38.71 -14.62 -6.88
CA ILE A 39 37.33 -15.03 -6.54
C ILE A 39 36.33 -14.16 -7.31
N ARG A 40 36.47 -12.83 -7.29
CA ARG A 40 35.57 -11.92 -8.01
C ARG A 40 35.56 -12.17 -9.52
N ALA A 41 36.70 -12.52 -10.10
CA ALA A 41 36.79 -12.82 -11.52
C ALA A 41 36.06 -14.12 -11.89
N ALA A 42 36.05 -15.10 -11.02
CA ALA A 42 35.55 -16.47 -11.27
C ALA A 42 34.12 -16.69 -10.71
N ALA A 43 33.79 -16.18 -9.53
CA ALA A 43 32.53 -16.45 -8.88
C ALA A 43 31.33 -15.95 -9.71
N ARG A 44 30.34 -16.80 -9.85
CA ARG A 44 29.05 -16.53 -10.49
C ARG A 44 27.95 -17.08 -9.61
N PRO A 45 26.73 -16.48 -9.61
CA PRO A 45 25.60 -17.08 -8.90
C PRO A 45 25.35 -18.50 -9.45
N PRO A 46 25.27 -19.52 -8.61
CA PRO A 46 24.94 -20.88 -9.05
C PRO A 46 23.49 -20.94 -9.53
N SER A 47 23.15 -21.91 -10.39
CA SER A 47 21.76 -22.12 -10.73
C SER A 47 20.97 -22.70 -9.53
N PRO A 48 19.67 -22.41 -9.41
CA PRO A 48 18.83 -23.00 -8.35
C PRO A 48 18.86 -24.52 -8.36
N GLU A 49 18.92 -25.14 -9.54
CA GLU A 49 18.98 -26.60 -9.68
C GLU A 49 20.28 -27.15 -9.11
N ARG A 50 21.43 -26.48 -9.32
CA ARG A 50 22.70 -26.89 -8.76
C ARG A 50 22.72 -26.82 -7.24
N VAL A 51 22.17 -25.76 -6.67
CA VAL A 51 22.03 -25.63 -5.21
C VAL A 51 21.13 -26.74 -4.66
N ALA A 52 19.97 -26.97 -5.28
CA ALA A 52 19.03 -28.02 -4.86
C ALA A 52 19.66 -29.44 -4.93
N GLU A 53 20.47 -29.73 -5.96
CA GLU A 53 21.21 -31.00 -6.07
C GLU A 53 22.13 -31.21 -4.88
N LEU A 54 22.89 -30.18 -4.49
CA LEU A 54 23.81 -30.26 -3.33
C LEU A 54 23.05 -30.32 -2.01
N GLU A 55 22.00 -29.52 -1.88
CA GLU A 55 21.13 -29.44 -0.70
C GLU A 55 20.48 -30.80 -0.40
N ALA A 56 20.10 -31.56 -1.43
CA ALA A 56 19.55 -32.90 -1.24
C ALA A 56 20.47 -33.82 -0.40
N THR A 57 21.78 -33.56 -0.40
CA THR A 57 22.77 -34.31 0.40
C THR A 57 23.09 -33.59 1.71
N VAL A 58 23.40 -32.28 1.68
CA VAL A 58 23.89 -31.56 2.85
C VAL A 58 22.76 -31.08 3.77
N GLN A 59 21.50 -31.05 3.30
CA GLN A 59 20.31 -30.67 4.04
C GLN A 59 20.38 -29.23 4.63
N HIS A 60 21.09 -28.34 3.89
CA HIS A 60 21.30 -26.96 4.30
C HIS A 60 21.54 -26.08 3.05
N ASP A 61 20.60 -25.20 2.73
CA ASP A 61 20.61 -24.38 1.51
C ASP A 61 21.84 -23.47 1.37
N THR A 62 22.21 -22.77 2.46
CA THR A 62 23.37 -21.86 2.43
C THR A 62 24.70 -22.65 2.32
N ALA A 63 24.82 -23.81 2.97
CA ALA A 63 25.98 -24.65 2.80
C ALA A 63 26.08 -25.17 1.35
N ALA A 64 24.97 -25.60 0.78
CA ALA A 64 24.90 -26.00 -0.63
C ALA A 64 25.29 -24.86 -1.60
N PHE A 65 24.86 -23.64 -1.32
CA PHE A 65 25.27 -22.45 -2.06
C PHE A 65 26.77 -22.18 -1.96
N VAL A 66 27.33 -22.25 -0.76
CA VAL A 66 28.78 -22.08 -0.52
C VAL A 66 29.58 -23.15 -1.26
N ASP A 67 29.18 -24.42 -1.12
CA ASP A 67 29.86 -25.55 -1.77
C ASP A 67 29.80 -25.45 -3.30
N ALA A 68 28.66 -24.99 -3.85
CA ALA A 68 28.51 -24.82 -5.29
C ALA A 68 29.53 -23.82 -5.86
N ILE A 69 29.83 -22.74 -5.13
CA ILE A 69 30.77 -21.70 -5.58
C ILE A 69 32.22 -22.07 -5.21
N ALA A 70 32.48 -22.42 -3.94
CA ALA A 70 33.83 -22.69 -3.45
C ALA A 70 34.48 -23.81 -4.23
N GLY A 71 33.72 -24.85 -4.62
CA GLY A 71 34.20 -25.97 -5.42
C GLY A 71 34.73 -25.59 -6.82
N GLU A 72 34.29 -24.49 -7.36
CA GLU A 72 34.68 -23.96 -8.68
C GLU A 72 35.88 -22.98 -8.60
N LEU A 73 36.19 -22.46 -7.39
CA LEU A 73 37.21 -21.43 -7.17
C LEU A 73 38.63 -21.99 -6.98
N GLY A 74 38.78 -23.28 -6.97
CA GLY A 74 40.09 -23.95 -6.73
C GLY A 74 40.65 -23.60 -5.34
N PRO A 75 42.00 -23.42 -5.19
CA PRO A 75 42.61 -23.15 -3.90
C PRO A 75 42.07 -21.91 -3.15
N GLU A 76 41.61 -20.92 -3.88
CA GLU A 76 41.08 -19.66 -3.31
C GLU A 76 39.69 -19.84 -2.71
N GLY A 77 38.99 -20.92 -3.05
CA GLY A 77 37.67 -21.27 -2.47
C GLY A 77 37.68 -21.37 -0.94
N ARG A 78 38.85 -21.61 -0.32
CA ARG A 78 39.00 -21.59 1.15
C ARG A 78 38.64 -20.28 1.83
N TRP A 79 38.61 -19.18 1.08
CA TRP A 79 38.27 -17.84 1.58
C TRP A 79 36.82 -17.52 1.41
N PHE A 80 36.08 -18.30 0.61
CA PHE A 80 34.64 -18.09 0.43
C PHE A 80 33.91 -18.47 1.73
N HIS A 81 32.96 -17.64 2.18
CA HIS A 81 32.23 -17.76 3.46
C HIS A 81 33.13 -17.67 4.71
N TYR A 82 34.30 -17.04 4.60
CA TYR A 82 35.28 -16.99 5.69
C TYR A 82 34.79 -16.16 6.87
N GLY A 83 34.65 -16.78 8.04
CA GLY A 83 34.21 -16.15 9.28
C GLY A 83 32.69 -15.84 9.36
N LEU A 84 31.93 -16.15 8.33
CA LEU A 84 30.51 -15.91 8.29
C LEU A 84 29.68 -17.09 8.80
N THR A 85 28.43 -16.80 9.15
CA THR A 85 27.39 -17.80 9.37
C THR A 85 26.28 -17.62 8.31
N SER A 86 25.46 -18.64 8.09
CA SER A 86 24.40 -18.62 7.08
C SER A 86 23.51 -17.39 7.16
N SER A 87 23.11 -16.97 8.36
CA SER A 87 22.23 -15.81 8.53
C SER A 87 22.89 -14.46 8.23
N ASP A 88 24.22 -14.37 8.27
CA ASP A 88 24.96 -13.19 7.79
C ASP A 88 24.67 -12.94 6.31
N VAL A 89 24.57 -14.02 5.53
CA VAL A 89 24.29 -13.97 4.10
C VAL A 89 22.78 -13.89 3.80
N VAL A 90 21.99 -14.70 4.50
CA VAL A 90 20.54 -14.81 4.25
C VAL A 90 19.81 -13.53 4.60
N ASP A 91 20.00 -12.98 5.81
CA ASP A 91 19.30 -11.78 6.26
C ASP A 91 19.77 -10.53 5.51
N THR A 92 21.08 -10.39 5.30
CA THR A 92 21.65 -9.27 4.54
C THR A 92 21.23 -9.33 3.06
N GLY A 93 21.21 -10.54 2.47
CA GLY A 93 20.68 -10.74 1.10
C GLY A 93 19.19 -10.44 0.98
N LEU A 94 18.40 -10.80 2.01
CA LEU A 94 16.98 -10.45 2.08
C LEU A 94 16.78 -8.92 2.14
N ALA A 95 17.60 -8.21 2.90
CA ALA A 95 17.55 -6.75 2.94
C ALA A 95 17.73 -6.14 1.54
N LEU A 96 18.67 -6.66 0.73
CA LEU A 96 18.87 -6.22 -0.66
C LEU A 96 17.63 -6.48 -1.53
N GLN A 97 17.01 -7.65 -1.42
CA GLN A 97 15.77 -7.95 -2.15
C GLN A 97 14.62 -7.03 -1.72
N VAL A 98 14.46 -6.81 -0.40
CA VAL A 98 13.42 -5.92 0.16
C VAL A 98 13.59 -4.49 -0.33
N GLN A 99 14.83 -3.95 -0.38
CA GLN A 99 15.08 -2.61 -0.91
C GLN A 99 14.66 -2.51 -2.38
N GLN A 100 15.04 -3.49 -3.22
CA GLN A 100 14.66 -3.50 -4.63
C GLN A 100 13.15 -3.63 -4.84
N ALA A 101 12.50 -4.56 -4.13
CA ALA A 101 11.06 -4.75 -4.19
C ALA A 101 10.28 -3.52 -3.69
N GLY A 102 10.79 -2.90 -2.62
CA GLY A 102 10.22 -1.70 -2.03
C GLY A 102 10.18 -0.52 -2.99
N GLN A 103 11.26 -0.29 -3.75
CA GLN A 103 11.28 0.77 -4.77
C GLN A 103 10.21 0.54 -5.86
N LEU A 104 9.96 -0.71 -6.26
CA LEU A 104 8.89 -1.03 -7.20
C LEU A 104 7.51 -0.70 -6.62
N LEU A 105 7.26 -1.02 -5.34
CA LEU A 105 6.00 -0.66 -4.68
C LEU A 105 5.83 0.85 -4.52
N LEU A 106 6.88 1.58 -4.15
CA LEU A 106 6.83 3.05 -4.08
C LEU A 106 6.46 3.65 -5.44
N GLY A 107 7.05 3.15 -6.52
CA GLY A 107 6.65 3.52 -7.89
C GLY A 107 5.19 3.17 -8.21
N GLY A 108 4.71 2.01 -7.75
CA GLY A 108 3.32 1.58 -7.88
C GLY A 108 2.34 2.50 -7.14
N ILE A 109 2.68 2.89 -5.90
CA ILE A 109 1.88 3.87 -5.12
C ILE A 109 1.85 5.23 -5.82
N GLY A 110 3.00 5.71 -6.32
CA GLY A 110 3.07 6.97 -7.06
C GLY A 110 2.17 6.97 -8.31
N ARG A 111 2.17 5.90 -9.10
CA ARG A 111 1.25 5.76 -10.25
C ARG A 111 -0.22 5.77 -9.82
N ALA A 112 -0.57 5.03 -8.78
CA ALA A 112 -1.93 4.99 -8.26
C ALA A 112 -2.38 6.36 -7.75
N GLN A 113 -1.52 7.07 -7.03
CA GLN A 113 -1.76 8.41 -6.52
C GLN A 113 -1.93 9.43 -7.65
N GLY A 114 -1.08 9.38 -8.68
CA GLY A 114 -1.19 10.22 -9.87
C GLY A 114 -2.53 10.02 -10.61
N ALA A 115 -2.92 8.76 -10.81
CA ALA A 115 -4.21 8.43 -11.43
C ALA A 115 -5.39 8.97 -10.60
N VAL A 116 -5.39 8.75 -9.29
CA VAL A 116 -6.43 9.23 -8.37
C VAL A 116 -6.50 10.76 -8.37
N THR A 117 -5.35 11.43 -8.32
CA THR A 117 -5.28 12.90 -8.33
C THR A 117 -5.83 13.49 -9.63
N ALA A 118 -5.45 12.93 -10.77
CA ALA A 118 -5.95 13.37 -12.06
C ALA A 118 -7.48 13.26 -12.13
N ARG A 119 -8.04 12.12 -11.71
CA ARG A 119 -9.49 11.91 -11.67
C ARG A 119 -10.19 12.78 -10.63
N ALA A 120 -9.55 13.06 -9.50
CA ALA A 120 -10.07 13.99 -8.50
C ALA A 120 -10.25 15.39 -9.09
N VAL A 121 -9.25 15.90 -9.80
CA VAL A 121 -9.29 17.20 -10.45
C VAL A 121 -10.36 17.24 -11.55
N GLU A 122 -10.45 16.22 -12.40
CA GLU A 122 -11.46 16.11 -13.45
C GLU A 122 -12.89 16.18 -12.93
N HIS A 123 -13.14 15.54 -11.76
CA HIS A 123 -14.45 15.45 -11.15
C HIS A 123 -14.64 16.37 -9.94
N LYS A 124 -13.83 17.43 -9.84
CA LYS A 124 -13.88 18.40 -8.73
C LYS A 124 -15.31 18.91 -8.48
N ASP A 125 -16.03 19.23 -9.55
CA ASP A 125 -17.35 19.83 -9.50
C ASP A 125 -18.48 18.84 -9.82
N THR A 126 -18.18 17.55 -9.97
CA THR A 126 -19.18 16.50 -10.22
C THR A 126 -19.96 16.22 -8.94
N LEU A 127 -21.16 16.77 -8.83
CA LEU A 127 -22.05 16.61 -7.67
C LEU A 127 -22.51 15.16 -7.52
N CYS A 128 -22.50 14.67 -6.30
CA CYS A 128 -23.08 13.40 -5.90
C CYS A 128 -23.63 13.46 -4.47
N ILE A 129 -24.48 12.51 -4.11
CA ILE A 129 -24.94 12.39 -2.74
C ILE A 129 -23.90 11.66 -1.88
N GLY A 130 -23.50 12.27 -0.76
CA GLY A 130 -22.75 11.59 0.29
C GLY A 130 -23.63 10.58 1.02
N ARG A 131 -23.06 9.43 1.37
CA ARG A 131 -23.77 8.37 2.10
C ARG A 131 -23.05 8.06 3.41
N THR A 132 -23.80 8.10 4.52
CA THR A 132 -23.37 7.60 5.82
C THR A 132 -24.27 6.45 6.21
N HIS A 133 -23.73 5.37 6.78
CA HIS A 133 -24.49 4.15 7.09
C HIS A 133 -25.21 3.54 5.86
N GLY A 134 -24.76 3.85 4.63
CA GLY A 134 -25.43 3.47 3.39
C GLY A 134 -26.65 4.30 3.02
N VAL A 135 -27.01 5.30 3.83
CA VAL A 135 -28.18 6.20 3.64
C VAL A 135 -27.72 7.55 3.07
N HIS A 136 -28.56 8.18 2.27
CA HIS A 136 -28.30 9.52 1.73
C HIS A 136 -28.14 10.54 2.89
N ALA A 137 -27.06 11.31 2.84
CA ALA A 137 -26.75 12.36 3.80
C ALA A 137 -26.75 13.73 3.10
N GLU A 138 -25.61 14.32 2.88
CA GLU A 138 -25.48 15.64 2.28
C GLU A 138 -24.80 15.58 0.89
N PRO A 139 -25.05 16.58 0.02
CA PRO A 139 -24.33 16.75 -1.24
C PRO A 139 -22.81 16.87 -1.01
N THR A 140 -22.05 16.26 -1.92
CA THR A 140 -20.60 16.35 -2.01
C THR A 140 -20.18 16.31 -3.47
N THR A 141 -18.88 16.29 -3.76
CA THR A 141 -18.39 16.05 -5.12
C THR A 141 -17.66 14.71 -5.21
N PHE A 142 -17.71 14.08 -6.38
CA PHE A 142 -16.99 12.85 -6.63
C PHE A 142 -15.46 13.09 -6.57
N GLY A 143 -15.01 14.25 -7.05
CA GLY A 143 -13.60 14.64 -6.94
C GLY A 143 -13.12 14.76 -5.50
N LEU A 144 -13.94 15.26 -4.56
CA LEU A 144 -13.61 15.34 -3.15
C LEU A 144 -13.40 13.95 -2.53
N LYS A 145 -14.23 12.97 -2.92
CA LYS A 145 -14.07 11.56 -2.52
C LYS A 145 -12.70 11.02 -2.96
N LEU A 146 -12.32 11.26 -4.20
CA LEU A 146 -11.04 10.82 -4.77
C LEU A 146 -9.85 11.58 -4.15
N ALA A 147 -9.98 12.86 -3.87
CA ALA A 147 -8.95 13.63 -3.18
C ALA A 147 -8.59 13.00 -1.83
N GLY A 148 -9.57 12.52 -1.08
CA GLY A 148 -9.33 11.78 0.16
C GLY A 148 -8.47 10.52 -0.04
N TRP A 149 -8.64 9.81 -1.17
CA TRP A 149 -7.83 8.62 -1.51
C TRP A 149 -6.39 9.01 -1.85
N ALA A 150 -6.16 10.12 -2.55
CA ALA A 150 -4.81 10.61 -2.85
C ALA A 150 -4.00 10.87 -1.58
N PHE A 151 -4.60 11.54 -0.58
CA PHE A 151 -3.96 11.76 0.72
C PHE A 151 -3.73 10.47 1.52
N GLU A 152 -4.58 9.45 1.35
CA GLU A 152 -4.37 8.15 2.01
C GLU A 152 -3.23 7.36 1.37
N LEU A 153 -3.11 7.40 0.04
CA LEU A 153 -1.97 6.82 -0.69
C LEU A 153 -0.65 7.49 -0.30
N GLU A 154 -0.64 8.82 -0.14
CA GLU A 154 0.55 9.53 0.36
C GLU A 154 0.99 9.05 1.74
N ARG A 155 0.06 8.94 2.68
CA ARG A 155 0.38 8.37 4.00
C ARG A 155 0.88 6.92 3.92
N GLY A 156 0.37 6.14 2.94
CA GLY A 156 0.86 4.80 2.63
C GLY A 156 2.30 4.82 2.13
N ARG A 157 2.63 5.73 1.22
CA ARG A 157 3.97 5.95 0.67
C ARG A 157 4.98 6.32 1.77
N GLU A 158 4.62 7.29 2.63
CA GLU A 158 5.46 7.71 3.75
C GLU A 158 5.75 6.57 4.73
N ARG A 159 4.73 5.75 5.05
CA ARG A 159 4.91 4.58 5.92
C ARG A 159 5.83 3.55 5.30
N LEU A 160 5.61 3.22 4.01
CA LEU A 160 6.46 2.26 3.31
C LEU A 160 7.91 2.74 3.23
N THR A 161 8.13 4.03 2.95
CA THR A 161 9.49 4.61 2.94
C THR A 161 10.20 4.40 4.29
N ARG A 162 9.50 4.67 5.42
CA ARG A 162 10.08 4.45 6.76
C ARG A 162 10.33 2.96 7.06
N ALA A 163 9.40 2.08 6.68
CA ALA A 163 9.57 0.64 6.89
C ALA A 163 10.75 0.09 6.07
N LEU A 164 10.94 0.56 4.83
CA LEU A 164 12.08 0.21 4.00
C LEU A 164 13.39 0.73 4.59
N GLU A 165 13.41 1.94 5.15
CA GLU A 165 14.58 2.44 5.88
C GLU A 165 14.88 1.58 7.10
N GLY A 166 13.87 1.14 7.85
CA GLY A 166 14.01 0.18 8.94
C GLY A 166 14.57 -1.18 8.52
N MET A 167 14.35 -1.59 7.27
CA MET A 167 14.88 -2.82 6.67
C MET A 167 16.23 -2.64 5.95
N ARG A 168 16.79 -1.43 5.92
CA ARG A 168 18.06 -1.14 5.24
C ARG A 168 19.26 -1.46 6.14
N VAL A 169 19.24 -2.63 6.72
CA VAL A 169 20.29 -3.11 7.62
C VAL A 169 20.89 -4.43 7.15
N GLY A 170 22.19 -4.59 7.35
CA GLY A 170 22.92 -5.83 7.16
C GLY A 170 23.52 -6.33 8.47
N LYS A 171 23.84 -7.61 8.52
CA LYS A 171 24.40 -8.26 9.70
C LYS A 171 25.48 -9.23 9.28
N LEU A 172 26.72 -9.04 9.77
CA LEU A 172 27.86 -9.95 9.59
C LEU A 172 28.58 -10.22 10.93
N SER A 173 27.81 -10.33 12.00
CA SER A 173 28.24 -10.46 13.39
C SER A 173 28.42 -11.91 13.85
N GLY A 174 28.24 -12.89 12.95
CA GLY A 174 28.46 -14.33 13.23
C GLY A 174 27.28 -15.01 13.95
N ALA A 175 27.55 -16.18 14.47
CA ALA A 175 26.58 -17.17 14.93
C ALA A 175 25.65 -16.70 16.07
N VAL A 176 26.07 -15.75 16.89
CA VAL A 176 25.31 -15.23 18.05
C VAL A 176 25.45 -13.70 18.23
N GLY A 177 25.94 -13.01 17.21
CA GLY A 177 26.04 -11.55 17.24
C GLY A 177 27.26 -10.99 17.98
N THR A 178 28.27 -11.82 18.30
CA THR A 178 29.42 -11.41 19.11
C THR A 178 30.71 -11.17 18.34
N TYR A 179 30.67 -11.27 17.01
CA TYR A 179 31.84 -11.15 16.11
C TYR A 179 32.98 -12.12 16.45
N ALA A 180 32.68 -13.32 17.00
CA ALA A 180 33.67 -14.25 17.44
C ALA A 180 34.64 -14.76 16.32
N ALA A 181 34.16 -14.79 15.07
CA ALA A 181 34.92 -15.14 13.88
C ALA A 181 34.96 -14.03 12.81
N SER A 182 34.40 -12.85 13.11
CA SER A 182 34.40 -11.69 12.26
C SER A 182 34.87 -10.44 13.04
N ASP A 183 34.69 -9.27 12.48
CA ASP A 183 35.08 -7.98 13.08
C ASP A 183 33.96 -6.95 12.84
N PRO A 184 33.62 -6.09 13.81
CA PRO A 184 32.67 -5.01 13.58
C PRO A 184 33.03 -4.11 12.38
N GLU A 185 34.29 -3.92 12.11
CA GLU A 185 34.77 -3.13 10.98
C GLU A 185 34.53 -3.87 9.64
N LEU A 186 34.61 -5.21 9.62
CA LEU A 186 34.18 -6.01 8.48
C LEU A 186 32.72 -5.73 8.12
N GLU A 187 31.83 -5.79 9.11
CA GLU A 187 30.39 -5.54 8.94
C GLU A 187 30.15 -4.12 8.41
N ARG A 188 30.80 -3.14 9.00
CA ARG A 188 30.67 -1.75 8.57
C ARG A 188 31.05 -1.55 7.10
N ILE A 189 32.22 -2.05 6.70
CA ILE A 189 32.73 -1.92 5.32
C ILE A 189 31.82 -2.67 4.34
N ALA A 190 31.43 -3.91 4.68
CA ALA A 190 30.57 -4.70 3.83
C ALA A 190 29.17 -4.09 3.66
N CYS A 191 28.55 -3.59 4.75
CA CYS A 191 27.26 -2.91 4.70
C CYS A 191 27.33 -1.63 3.87
N GLU A 192 28.36 -0.80 4.05
CA GLU A 192 28.56 0.42 3.24
C GLU A 192 28.64 0.11 1.74
N ARG A 193 29.36 -0.95 1.34
CA ARG A 193 29.46 -1.39 -0.06
C ARG A 193 28.13 -1.87 -0.63
N LEU A 194 27.26 -2.43 0.23
CA LEU A 194 25.91 -2.92 -0.13
C LEU A 194 24.85 -1.82 -0.07
N GLY A 195 25.19 -0.62 0.40
CA GLY A 195 24.22 0.46 0.62
C GLY A 195 23.29 0.22 1.80
N LEU A 196 23.77 -0.59 2.77
CA LEU A 196 23.08 -0.91 4.02
C LEU A 196 23.79 -0.27 5.21
N GLU A 197 23.10 -0.20 6.35
CA GLU A 197 23.71 0.13 7.64
C GLU A 197 23.96 -1.16 8.44
N PRO A 198 24.98 -1.24 9.29
CA PRO A 198 25.12 -2.34 10.24
C PRO A 198 23.95 -2.42 11.21
N GLU A 199 23.43 -3.60 11.49
CA GLU A 199 22.47 -3.79 12.57
C GLU A 199 23.14 -3.51 13.91
N PRO A 200 22.67 -2.54 14.69
CA PRO A 200 23.36 -2.12 15.92
C PRO A 200 23.57 -3.24 16.94
N VAL A 201 22.60 -4.15 17.07
CA VAL A 201 22.67 -5.34 17.92
C VAL A 201 21.84 -6.44 17.30
N SER A 202 22.49 -7.50 16.89
CA SER A 202 21.85 -8.72 16.39
C SER A 202 22.09 -9.89 17.34
N THR A 203 21.33 -10.95 17.13
CA THR A 203 21.65 -12.30 17.61
C THR A 203 22.29 -13.10 16.48
N GLN A 204 21.87 -14.32 16.18
CA GLN A 204 22.24 -14.97 14.92
C GLN A 204 21.55 -14.30 13.72
N VAL A 205 20.45 -13.58 13.96
CA VAL A 205 19.60 -12.94 12.96
C VAL A 205 19.39 -11.46 13.27
N VAL A 206 19.01 -10.71 12.25
CA VAL A 206 18.43 -9.34 12.41
C VAL A 206 17.14 -9.44 13.24
N PRO A 207 16.84 -8.50 14.16
CA PRO A 207 15.60 -8.51 14.93
C PRO A 207 14.34 -8.52 14.02
N ARG A 208 13.41 -9.44 14.32
CA ARG A 208 12.23 -9.68 13.46
C ARG A 208 11.12 -8.64 13.60
N ASP A 209 11.17 -7.77 14.59
CA ASP A 209 10.28 -6.59 14.67
C ASP A 209 10.36 -5.69 13.44
N ARG A 210 11.53 -5.59 12.80
CA ARG A 210 11.72 -4.89 11.52
C ARG A 210 10.90 -5.52 10.39
N HIS A 211 10.92 -6.85 10.29
CA HIS A 211 10.14 -7.61 9.31
C HIS A 211 8.63 -7.50 9.59
N ALA A 212 8.25 -7.52 10.87
CA ALA A 212 6.87 -7.34 11.31
C ALA A 212 6.34 -5.94 10.97
N GLU A 213 7.14 -4.88 11.16
CA GLU A 213 6.80 -3.51 10.75
C GLU A 213 6.59 -3.41 9.24
N LEU A 214 7.50 -3.99 8.45
CA LEU A 214 7.37 -4.03 7.00
C LEU A 214 6.07 -4.71 6.56
N LEU A 215 5.82 -5.95 7.01
CA LEU A 215 4.62 -6.70 6.66
C LEU A 215 3.33 -6.00 7.11
N SER A 216 3.34 -5.39 8.30
CA SER A 216 2.22 -4.58 8.81
C SER A 216 1.97 -3.35 7.93
N THR A 217 3.03 -2.72 7.45
CA THR A 217 2.94 -1.58 6.53
C THR A 217 2.36 -1.98 5.18
N LEU A 218 2.82 -3.11 4.60
CA LEU A 218 2.23 -3.64 3.36
C LEU A 218 0.74 -3.94 3.54
N ALA A 219 0.35 -4.51 4.69
CA ALA A 219 -1.04 -4.78 5.03
C ALA A 219 -1.89 -3.51 5.13
N LEU A 220 -1.36 -2.42 5.69
CA LEU A 220 -2.05 -1.12 5.74
C LEU A 220 -2.28 -0.54 4.34
N VAL A 221 -1.29 -0.60 3.46
CA VAL A 221 -1.45 -0.14 2.06
C VAL A 221 -2.49 -1.01 1.34
N ALA A 222 -2.44 -2.33 1.50
CA ALA A 222 -3.42 -3.24 0.93
C ALA A 222 -4.84 -2.97 1.44
N ALA A 223 -5.00 -2.63 2.73
CA ALA A 223 -6.29 -2.27 3.32
C ALA A 223 -6.85 -0.96 2.75
N SER A 224 -5.99 0.02 2.44
CA SER A 224 -6.40 1.25 1.74
C SER A 224 -6.92 0.94 0.34
N ILE A 225 -6.21 0.13 -0.43
CA ILE A 225 -6.65 -0.31 -1.77
C ILE A 225 -7.98 -1.08 -1.68
N GLU A 226 -8.16 -1.95 -0.67
CA GLU A 226 -9.44 -2.64 -0.44
C GLU A 226 -10.57 -1.65 -0.19
N ARG A 227 -10.36 -0.65 0.67
CA ARG A 227 -11.37 0.38 0.96
C ARG A 227 -11.81 1.12 -0.31
N PHE A 228 -10.87 1.48 -1.18
CA PHE A 228 -11.17 2.14 -2.45
C PHE A 228 -11.93 1.21 -3.41
N ALA A 229 -11.49 -0.03 -3.50
CA ALA A 229 -12.16 -1.05 -4.31
C ALA A 229 -13.57 -1.36 -3.82
N LEU A 230 -13.80 -1.40 -2.51
CA LEU A 230 -15.14 -1.55 -1.91
C LEU A 230 -16.05 -0.39 -2.30
N GLU A 231 -15.57 0.85 -2.26
CA GLU A 231 -16.37 2.00 -2.68
C GLU A 231 -16.75 1.90 -4.17
N ILE A 232 -15.81 1.55 -5.04
CA ILE A 232 -16.08 1.34 -6.47
C ILE A 232 -17.16 0.26 -6.66
N ARG A 233 -17.07 -0.86 -5.93
CA ARG A 233 -18.09 -1.93 -5.96
C ARG A 233 -19.46 -1.44 -5.50
N HIS A 234 -19.52 -0.60 -4.45
CA HIS A 234 -20.76 0.01 -4.00
C HIS A 234 -21.36 0.94 -5.04
N LEU A 235 -20.52 1.76 -5.69
CA LEU A 235 -20.97 2.67 -6.76
C LEU A 235 -21.44 1.92 -8.02
N ALA A 236 -20.92 0.71 -8.26
CA ALA A 236 -21.28 -0.12 -9.42
C ALA A 236 -22.57 -0.93 -9.23
N ARG A 237 -23.16 -0.99 -8.02
CA ARG A 237 -24.40 -1.73 -7.77
C ARG A 237 -25.53 -1.20 -8.68
N THR A 238 -26.44 -2.08 -9.06
CA THR A 238 -27.54 -1.79 -9.99
C THR A 238 -28.37 -0.57 -9.55
N GLU A 239 -28.69 -0.49 -8.25
CA GLU A 239 -29.52 0.57 -7.66
C GLU A 239 -28.76 1.91 -7.64
N VAL A 240 -27.44 1.89 -7.43
CA VAL A 240 -26.57 3.07 -7.36
C VAL A 240 -26.14 3.48 -8.77
N ALA A 241 -25.42 2.64 -9.47
CA ALA A 241 -24.96 2.77 -10.86
C ALA A 241 -24.22 4.09 -11.18
N GLU A 242 -23.48 4.65 -10.21
CA GLU A 242 -22.78 5.93 -10.31
C GLU A 242 -21.40 5.85 -10.94
N ALA A 243 -20.72 4.68 -10.77
CA ALA A 243 -19.44 4.43 -11.40
C ALA A 243 -19.27 2.94 -11.72
N ALA A 244 -18.37 2.60 -12.65
CA ALA A 244 -18.06 1.23 -13.00
C ALA A 244 -16.58 1.09 -13.41
N GLU A 245 -16.02 -0.12 -13.23
CA GLU A 245 -14.71 -0.46 -13.79
C GLU A 245 -14.67 -0.28 -15.31
N PRO A 246 -13.49 0.00 -15.88
CA PRO A 246 -13.34 0.01 -17.31
C PRO A 246 -13.69 -1.36 -17.91
N PHE A 247 -14.42 -1.33 -19.01
CA PHE A 247 -14.86 -2.52 -19.70
C PHE A 247 -14.33 -2.54 -21.15
N GLY A 248 -13.38 -3.44 -21.42
CA GLY A 248 -12.68 -3.52 -22.69
C GLY A 248 -13.56 -4.06 -23.83
N ARG A 249 -13.24 -3.65 -25.05
CA ARG A 249 -13.90 -4.20 -26.26
C ARG A 249 -13.66 -5.71 -26.33
N GLY A 250 -14.72 -6.50 -26.42
CA GLY A 250 -14.65 -7.97 -26.46
C GLY A 250 -14.56 -8.65 -25.08
N GLN A 251 -14.49 -7.89 -24.00
CA GLN A 251 -14.53 -8.44 -22.65
C GLN A 251 -15.90 -9.07 -22.36
N LYS A 252 -15.91 -10.21 -21.66
CA LYS A 252 -17.14 -10.86 -21.17
C LYS A 252 -17.28 -10.59 -19.67
N GLY A 253 -18.32 -9.88 -19.28
CA GLY A 253 -18.59 -9.56 -17.87
C GLY A 253 -19.29 -10.69 -17.12
N SER A 254 -19.94 -11.62 -17.84
CA SER A 254 -20.66 -12.76 -17.28
C SER A 254 -20.71 -13.90 -18.31
N SER A 255 -20.66 -15.14 -17.85
CA SER A 255 -20.81 -16.32 -18.71
C SER A 255 -22.27 -16.56 -19.14
N ALA A 256 -23.24 -16.06 -18.35
CA ALA A 256 -24.67 -16.32 -18.56
C ALA A 256 -25.44 -15.10 -19.10
N MET A 257 -25.09 -13.88 -18.68
CA MET A 257 -25.81 -12.66 -19.02
C MET A 257 -24.88 -11.68 -19.76
N PRO A 258 -25.00 -11.53 -21.09
CA PRO A 258 -24.06 -10.75 -21.92
C PRO A 258 -23.95 -9.26 -21.53
N HIS A 259 -25.01 -8.69 -20.94
CA HIS A 259 -25.06 -7.29 -20.53
C HIS A 259 -24.48 -7.02 -19.13
N LYS A 260 -24.24 -8.10 -18.33
CA LYS A 260 -23.80 -7.97 -16.94
C LYS A 260 -22.31 -7.64 -16.86
N ARG A 261 -21.99 -6.49 -16.31
CA ARG A 261 -20.62 -6.01 -16.08
C ARG A 261 -20.29 -6.08 -14.58
N ASN A 262 -19.66 -7.18 -14.17
CA ASN A 262 -19.25 -7.38 -12.78
C ASN A 262 -17.98 -6.60 -12.47
N PRO A 263 -17.83 -6.02 -11.26
CA PRO A 263 -16.60 -5.34 -10.83
C PRO A 263 -15.52 -6.35 -10.39
N VAL A 264 -15.09 -7.22 -11.32
CA VAL A 264 -14.28 -8.41 -11.02
C VAL A 264 -12.88 -8.02 -10.53
N VAL A 265 -12.32 -6.94 -11.06
CA VAL A 265 -10.97 -6.50 -10.65
C VAL A 265 -11.04 -5.94 -9.22
N ALA A 266 -11.99 -5.08 -8.89
CA ALA A 266 -12.18 -4.59 -7.53
C ALA A 266 -12.48 -5.72 -6.53
N GLU A 267 -13.23 -6.77 -6.94
CA GLU A 267 -13.43 -7.96 -6.11
C GLU A 267 -12.14 -8.71 -5.82
N ARG A 268 -11.25 -8.86 -6.81
CA ARG A 268 -9.92 -9.46 -6.64
C ARG A 268 -9.06 -8.65 -5.68
N LEU A 269 -9.07 -7.31 -5.79
CA LEU A 269 -8.32 -6.44 -4.88
C LEU A 269 -8.78 -6.65 -3.43
N CYS A 270 -10.08 -6.73 -3.18
CA CYS A 270 -10.63 -7.04 -1.85
C CYS A 270 -10.19 -8.44 -1.36
N GLY A 271 -10.12 -9.42 -2.25
CA GLY A 271 -9.64 -10.77 -1.92
C GLY A 271 -8.17 -10.80 -1.52
N LEU A 272 -7.30 -10.18 -2.34
CA LEU A 272 -5.86 -10.14 -2.10
C LEU A 272 -5.47 -9.37 -0.83
N ALA A 273 -6.19 -8.30 -0.50
CA ALA A 273 -5.97 -7.57 0.75
C ALA A 273 -6.08 -8.46 2.00
N ARG A 274 -6.94 -9.48 1.97
CA ARG A 274 -7.07 -10.46 3.07
C ARG A 274 -5.81 -11.30 3.23
N VAL A 275 -5.19 -11.69 2.10
CA VAL A 275 -3.93 -12.46 2.11
C VAL A 275 -2.81 -11.63 2.71
N VAL A 276 -2.61 -10.39 2.23
CA VAL A 276 -1.55 -9.52 2.74
C VAL A 276 -1.73 -9.23 4.24
N ARG A 277 -2.97 -9.03 4.71
CA ARG A 277 -3.24 -8.88 6.16
C ARG A 277 -2.93 -10.14 6.97
N ALA A 278 -3.27 -11.33 6.45
CA ALA A 278 -2.94 -12.59 7.12
C ALA A 278 -1.43 -12.78 7.24
N ASN A 279 -0.67 -12.42 6.20
CA ASN A 279 0.79 -12.48 6.20
C ASN A 279 1.42 -11.55 7.26
N ALA A 280 0.81 -10.39 7.53
CA ALA A 280 1.30 -9.50 8.59
C ALA A 280 1.16 -10.13 10.00
N VAL A 281 0.16 -10.97 10.23
CA VAL A 281 0.02 -11.70 11.49
C VAL A 281 1.18 -12.67 11.67
N VAL A 282 1.58 -13.38 10.61
CA VAL A 282 2.74 -14.27 10.64
C VAL A 282 4.01 -13.50 11.01
N GLY A 283 4.25 -12.34 10.38
CA GLY A 283 5.40 -11.49 10.71
C GLY A 283 5.43 -11.04 12.18
N LEU A 284 4.26 -10.76 12.78
CA LEU A 284 4.18 -10.43 14.21
C LEU A 284 4.48 -11.63 15.12
N GLU A 285 4.10 -12.84 14.71
CA GLU A 285 4.40 -14.08 15.45
C GLU A 285 5.88 -14.45 15.35
N ASP A 286 6.55 -14.14 14.25
CA ASP A 286 7.97 -14.38 14.03
C ASP A 286 8.90 -13.51 14.90
N VAL A 287 8.39 -12.48 15.58
CA VAL A 287 9.17 -11.65 16.50
C VAL A 287 9.67 -12.46 17.71
N ALA A 288 8.88 -13.43 18.18
CA ALA A 288 9.15 -14.21 19.38
C ALA A 288 9.97 -15.47 19.09
N LEU A 289 11.26 -15.30 18.86
CA LEU A 289 12.20 -16.42 18.67
C LEU A 289 12.79 -16.90 20.00
N TRP A 290 13.24 -18.17 20.03
CA TRP A 290 13.94 -18.73 21.18
C TRP A 290 15.40 -18.31 21.20
N HIS A 291 15.84 -17.77 22.35
CA HIS A 291 17.23 -17.38 22.59
C HIS A 291 17.80 -16.51 21.46
N GLU A 292 18.97 -16.81 20.94
CA GLU A 292 19.63 -16.09 19.85
C GLU A 292 19.06 -16.42 18.48
N ARG A 293 18.33 -17.54 18.32
CA ARG A 293 17.50 -17.92 17.16
C ARG A 293 16.93 -19.33 17.33
N ASP A 294 15.70 -19.56 16.92
CA ASP A 294 15.24 -20.83 16.35
C ASP A 294 14.86 -20.62 14.88
N ILE A 295 14.60 -21.71 14.12
CA ILE A 295 14.37 -21.62 12.67
C ILE A 295 12.88 -21.46 12.28
N SER A 296 11.97 -21.30 13.24
CA SER A 296 10.52 -21.26 13.00
C SER A 296 10.12 -20.14 12.05
N HIS A 297 10.76 -18.95 12.16
CA HIS A 297 10.52 -17.82 11.29
C HIS A 297 10.86 -18.10 9.82
N SER A 298 11.92 -18.84 9.55
CA SER A 298 12.54 -18.94 8.22
C SER A 298 11.60 -19.56 7.18
N SER A 299 10.90 -20.64 7.54
CA SER A 299 9.95 -21.30 6.64
C SER A 299 8.74 -20.42 6.33
N ALA A 300 8.28 -19.63 7.31
CA ALA A 300 7.16 -18.72 7.17
C ALA A 300 7.54 -17.49 6.32
N GLU A 301 8.66 -16.85 6.61
CA GLU A 301 9.15 -15.65 5.90
C GLU A 301 9.39 -15.92 4.40
N ARG A 302 9.86 -17.11 4.03
CA ARG A 302 10.03 -17.52 2.61
C ARG A 302 8.73 -17.48 1.80
N VAL A 303 7.59 -17.59 2.46
CA VAL A 303 6.25 -17.50 1.84
C VAL A 303 5.69 -16.11 1.98
N VAL A 304 5.57 -15.60 3.22
CA VAL A 304 4.77 -14.41 3.48
C VAL A 304 5.39 -13.11 2.97
N ILE A 305 6.72 -13.01 2.93
CA ILE A 305 7.40 -11.79 2.44
C ILE A 305 7.23 -11.68 0.91
N PRO A 306 7.68 -12.65 0.08
CA PRO A 306 7.49 -12.56 -1.36
C PRO A 306 6.03 -12.41 -1.76
N ASP A 307 5.12 -13.20 -1.18
CA ASP A 307 3.71 -13.17 -1.51
C ASP A 307 3.06 -11.82 -1.20
N SER A 308 3.45 -11.17 -0.10
CA SER A 308 2.95 -9.84 0.25
C SER A 308 3.36 -8.77 -0.76
N PHE A 309 4.62 -8.80 -1.21
CA PHE A 309 5.11 -7.88 -2.24
C PHE A 309 4.47 -8.15 -3.60
N LEU A 310 4.38 -9.40 -4.02
CA LEU A 310 3.76 -9.80 -5.29
C LEU A 310 2.28 -9.43 -5.33
N ALA A 311 1.54 -9.72 -4.25
CA ALA A 311 0.12 -9.40 -4.16
C ALA A 311 -0.11 -7.89 -4.19
N LEU A 312 0.66 -7.12 -3.41
CA LEU A 312 0.50 -5.68 -3.34
C LEU A 312 0.91 -4.98 -4.64
N ASP A 313 1.96 -5.43 -5.33
CA ASP A 313 2.36 -4.93 -6.64
C ASP A 313 1.23 -5.07 -7.67
N TYR A 314 0.63 -6.28 -7.73
CA TYR A 314 -0.55 -6.51 -8.56
C TYR A 314 -1.74 -5.62 -8.17
N MET A 315 -1.98 -5.46 -6.85
CA MET A 315 -3.07 -4.64 -6.36
C MET A 315 -2.92 -3.17 -6.78
N LEU A 316 -1.73 -2.61 -6.64
CA LEU A 316 -1.43 -1.22 -7.02
C LEU A 316 -1.57 -1.01 -8.53
N ASP A 317 -1.03 -1.92 -9.34
CA ASP A 317 -1.14 -1.85 -10.79
C ASP A 317 -2.60 -1.92 -11.26
N ARG A 318 -3.37 -2.86 -10.74
CA ARG A 318 -4.77 -3.02 -11.12
C ARG A 318 -5.67 -1.91 -10.58
N PHE A 319 -5.37 -1.37 -9.40
CA PHE A 319 -6.09 -0.22 -8.88
C PHE A 319 -5.85 1.04 -9.72
N ALA A 320 -4.60 1.32 -10.09
CA ALA A 320 -4.29 2.43 -10.99
C ALA A 320 -5.06 2.28 -12.32
N TRP A 321 -5.05 1.09 -12.92
CA TRP A 321 -5.80 0.80 -14.15
C TRP A 321 -7.32 1.02 -14.00
N ILE A 322 -7.92 0.60 -12.86
CA ILE A 322 -9.35 0.87 -12.59
C ILE A 322 -9.59 2.38 -12.58
N VAL A 323 -8.79 3.14 -11.84
CA VAL A 323 -9.00 4.58 -11.64
C VAL A 323 -8.81 5.36 -12.94
N GLU A 324 -7.76 5.04 -13.71
CA GLU A 324 -7.49 5.65 -15.03
C GLU A 324 -8.67 5.49 -16.00
N GLY A 325 -9.27 4.31 -16.02
CA GLY A 325 -10.37 3.99 -16.92
C GLY A 325 -11.76 4.02 -16.28
N LEU A 326 -11.91 4.54 -15.06
CA LEU A 326 -13.17 4.54 -14.32
C LEU A 326 -14.29 5.25 -15.10
N GLU A 327 -15.37 4.53 -15.40
CA GLU A 327 -16.58 5.06 -16.00
C GLU A 327 -17.38 5.82 -14.92
N VAL A 328 -17.33 7.15 -14.94
CA VAL A 328 -18.08 8.00 -14.01
C VAL A 328 -19.34 8.49 -14.68
N ARG A 329 -20.51 8.28 -14.05
CA ARG A 329 -21.81 8.63 -14.57
C ARG A 329 -22.41 9.83 -13.85
N ALA A 330 -21.91 11.02 -14.16
CA ALA A 330 -22.30 12.28 -13.51
C ALA A 330 -23.81 12.50 -13.49
N GLU A 331 -24.50 12.23 -14.61
CA GLU A 331 -25.98 12.35 -14.70
C GLU A 331 -26.71 11.35 -13.79
N ARG A 332 -26.12 10.17 -13.54
CA ARG A 332 -26.70 9.21 -12.59
C ARG A 332 -26.47 9.67 -11.15
N MET A 333 -25.30 10.21 -10.85
CA MET A 333 -25.01 10.82 -9.55
C MET A 333 -25.99 11.93 -9.23
N ARG A 334 -26.25 12.80 -10.21
CA ARG A 334 -27.23 13.89 -10.07
C ARG A 334 -28.65 13.37 -9.83
N ARG A 335 -29.11 12.41 -10.62
CA ARG A 335 -30.43 11.77 -10.41
C ARG A 335 -30.56 11.12 -9.04
N ASN A 336 -29.52 10.45 -8.55
CA ASN A 336 -29.54 9.86 -7.22
C ASN A 336 -29.57 10.93 -6.11
N LEU A 337 -28.92 12.07 -6.30
CA LEU A 337 -29.01 13.22 -5.42
C LEU A 337 -30.46 13.78 -5.38
N GLU A 338 -31.06 13.97 -6.54
CA GLU A 338 -32.41 14.52 -6.71
C GLU A 338 -33.50 13.56 -6.19
N ALA A 339 -33.29 12.26 -6.29
CA ALA A 339 -34.20 11.22 -5.77
C ALA A 339 -34.43 11.27 -4.24
N GLY A 340 -33.63 12.04 -3.52
CA GLY A 340 -33.84 12.32 -2.10
C GLY A 340 -34.80 13.46 -1.82
N HIS A 341 -35.51 13.99 -2.84
CA HIS A 341 -36.55 15.03 -2.71
C HIS A 341 -36.08 16.25 -1.91
N GLY A 342 -34.78 16.60 -1.96
CA GLY A 342 -34.25 17.78 -1.27
C GLY A 342 -34.14 17.63 0.26
N LEU A 343 -34.35 16.44 0.83
CA LEU A 343 -34.29 16.20 2.27
C LEU A 343 -32.96 16.59 2.91
N PHE A 344 -31.87 16.58 2.15
CA PHE A 344 -30.56 17.05 2.62
C PHE A 344 -30.54 18.55 3.01
N PHE A 345 -31.49 19.34 2.57
CA PHE A 345 -31.62 20.74 3.01
C PHE A 345 -32.18 20.89 4.42
N SER A 346 -32.72 19.83 5.04
CA SER A 346 -33.40 19.90 6.35
C SER A 346 -32.53 20.53 7.45
N GLN A 347 -31.23 20.23 7.49
CA GLN A 347 -30.33 20.84 8.46
C GLN A 347 -30.16 22.35 8.20
N ARG A 348 -30.10 22.78 6.94
CA ARG A 348 -29.97 24.20 6.60
C ARG A 348 -31.19 24.99 7.01
N VAL A 349 -32.40 24.45 6.79
CA VAL A 349 -33.66 25.06 7.25
C VAL A 349 -33.68 25.14 8.78
N LEU A 350 -33.27 24.06 9.48
CA LEU A 350 -33.18 24.05 10.93
C LEU A 350 -32.26 25.17 11.47
N LEU A 351 -31.05 25.27 10.91
CA LEU A 351 -30.08 26.29 11.35
C LEU A 351 -30.57 27.69 11.06
N ALA A 352 -31.12 27.94 9.87
CA ALA A 352 -31.70 29.25 9.52
C ALA A 352 -32.84 29.68 10.45
N LEU A 353 -33.68 28.73 10.88
CA LEU A 353 -34.71 29.01 11.89
C LEU A 353 -34.13 29.35 13.27
N VAL A 354 -33.10 28.62 13.69
CA VAL A 354 -32.38 28.88 14.97
C VAL A 354 -31.74 30.28 14.93
N ASP A 355 -31.17 30.67 13.81
CA ASP A 355 -30.56 32.02 13.62
C ASP A 355 -31.58 33.17 13.76
N THR A 356 -32.89 32.92 13.56
CA THR A 356 -33.93 33.89 13.85
C THR A 356 -34.29 34.03 15.34
N GLY A 357 -33.66 33.22 16.21
CA GLY A 357 -33.97 33.18 17.63
C GLY A 357 -35.03 32.14 18.03
N LEU A 358 -35.46 31.29 17.08
CA LEU A 358 -36.35 30.18 17.41
C LEU A 358 -35.60 29.14 18.24
N GLU A 359 -36.26 28.66 19.30
CA GLU A 359 -35.68 27.63 20.17
C GLU A 359 -35.38 26.36 19.35
N ARG A 360 -34.20 25.75 19.57
CA ARG A 360 -33.68 24.65 18.73
C ARG A 360 -34.64 23.45 18.63
N ASP A 361 -35.28 23.07 19.72
CA ASP A 361 -36.19 21.93 19.73
C ASP A 361 -37.50 22.24 19.01
N ALA A 362 -37.99 23.49 19.09
CA ALA A 362 -39.13 23.96 18.30
C ALA A 362 -38.81 23.99 16.78
N ALA A 363 -37.65 24.51 16.42
CA ALA A 363 -37.16 24.47 15.05
C ALA A 363 -37.00 23.04 14.53
N TYR A 364 -36.46 22.15 15.35
CA TYR A 364 -36.29 20.75 14.99
C TYR A 364 -37.63 20.06 14.71
N ARG A 365 -38.61 20.20 15.61
CA ARG A 365 -39.95 19.61 15.40
C ARG A 365 -40.64 20.13 14.17
N LEU A 366 -40.53 21.42 13.90
CA LEU A 366 -41.11 22.03 12.72
C LEU A 366 -40.50 21.46 11.42
N VAL A 367 -39.17 21.41 11.33
CA VAL A 367 -38.47 20.83 10.18
C VAL A 367 -38.76 19.35 10.05
N GLN A 368 -38.74 18.60 11.16
CA GLN A 368 -38.99 17.15 11.17
C GLN A 368 -40.38 16.80 10.61
N SER A 369 -41.41 17.57 10.92
CA SER A 369 -42.77 17.34 10.39
C SER A 369 -42.82 17.36 8.86
N HIS A 370 -42.14 18.34 8.24
CA HIS A 370 -42.03 18.45 6.80
C HIS A 370 -41.11 17.39 6.18
N ALA A 371 -40.04 17.06 6.88
CA ALA A 371 -39.09 16.04 6.40
C ALA A 371 -39.70 14.62 6.39
N LEU A 372 -40.46 14.25 7.43
CA LEU A 372 -41.21 13.01 7.48
C LEU A 372 -42.27 12.93 6.38
N ARG A 373 -43.02 14.00 6.21
CA ARG A 373 -44.04 14.11 5.14
C ARG A 373 -43.39 14.00 3.75
N ALA A 374 -42.29 14.71 3.50
CA ALA A 374 -41.56 14.61 2.25
C ALA A 374 -41.11 13.20 1.95
N HIS A 375 -40.63 12.48 2.95
CA HIS A 375 -40.18 11.10 2.82
C HIS A 375 -41.31 10.09 2.60
N GLU A 376 -42.40 10.20 3.37
CA GLU A 376 -43.53 9.28 3.33
C GLU A 376 -44.42 9.46 2.09
N GLU A 377 -44.62 10.72 1.64
CA GLU A 377 -45.46 11.06 0.51
C GLU A 377 -44.68 11.27 -0.81
N GLU A 378 -43.35 11.07 -0.81
CA GLU A 378 -42.44 11.28 -1.96
C GLU A 378 -42.61 12.71 -2.55
N GLN A 379 -42.75 13.71 -1.67
CA GLN A 379 -42.89 15.12 -2.05
C GLN A 379 -41.58 15.88 -1.93
N ASP A 380 -41.44 16.97 -2.68
CA ASP A 380 -40.26 17.82 -2.61
C ASP A 380 -40.24 18.61 -1.28
N PHE A 381 -39.20 18.40 -0.48
CA PHE A 381 -39.05 19.04 0.82
C PHE A 381 -38.97 20.59 0.73
N PRO A 382 -38.19 21.17 -0.19
CA PRO A 382 -38.24 22.61 -0.43
C PRO A 382 -39.65 23.18 -0.70
N ASP A 383 -40.48 22.51 -1.46
CA ASP A 383 -41.83 22.94 -1.76
C ASP A 383 -42.74 22.91 -0.51
N LEU A 384 -42.63 21.85 0.29
CA LEU A 384 -43.36 21.76 1.56
C LEU A 384 -42.97 22.88 2.53
N VAL A 385 -41.69 23.18 2.62
CA VAL A 385 -41.15 24.25 3.48
C VAL A 385 -41.57 25.63 2.99
N ARG A 386 -41.55 25.86 1.67
CA ARG A 386 -42.02 27.13 1.06
C ARG A 386 -43.50 27.35 1.28
N ALA A 387 -44.32 26.32 1.35
CA ALA A 387 -45.75 26.39 1.59
C ALA A 387 -46.10 26.67 3.06
N ASP A 388 -45.19 26.49 3.98
CA ASP A 388 -45.41 26.76 5.41
C ASP A 388 -45.20 28.23 5.73
N ALA A 389 -46.30 28.90 6.09
CA ALA A 389 -46.31 30.35 6.37
C ALA A 389 -45.47 30.73 7.63
N GLU A 390 -45.34 29.82 8.57
CA GLU A 390 -44.50 30.04 9.77
C GLU A 390 -43.01 30.06 9.40
N ILE A 391 -42.57 29.14 8.54
CA ILE A 391 -41.18 29.08 8.10
C ILE A 391 -40.89 30.23 7.11
N ALA A 392 -41.69 30.36 6.06
CA ALA A 392 -41.53 31.39 5.01
C ALA A 392 -41.61 32.81 5.54
N GLY A 393 -42.35 33.04 6.63
CA GLY A 393 -42.39 34.33 7.28
C GLY A 393 -41.19 34.69 8.17
N ARG A 394 -40.34 33.69 8.49
CA ARG A 394 -39.18 33.88 9.37
C ARG A 394 -37.85 33.97 8.65
N ILE A 395 -37.69 33.23 7.56
CA ILE A 395 -36.40 33.07 6.85
C ILE A 395 -36.56 33.29 5.35
N ASP A 396 -35.52 33.84 4.73
CA ASP A 396 -35.36 33.81 3.28
C ASP A 396 -34.92 32.41 2.84
N LEU A 397 -35.78 31.74 2.08
CA LEU A 397 -35.58 30.34 1.69
C LEU A 397 -34.70 30.18 0.45
N ASP A 398 -34.52 31.20 -0.37
CA ASP A 398 -33.74 31.07 -1.61
C ASP A 398 -32.26 30.75 -1.35
N PRO A 399 -31.53 31.44 -0.45
CA PRO A 399 -30.17 31.06 -0.12
C PRO A 399 -30.09 29.76 0.67
N VAL A 400 -31.17 29.31 1.34
CA VAL A 400 -31.21 28.05 2.09
C VAL A 400 -31.19 26.85 1.14
N PHE A 401 -31.87 26.95 -0.01
CA PHE A 401 -31.98 25.88 -1.00
C PHE A 401 -30.92 25.94 -2.11
N ASP A 402 -29.81 26.66 -1.85
CA ASP A 402 -28.67 26.69 -2.76
C ASP A 402 -27.75 25.47 -2.57
N LEU A 403 -27.59 24.63 -3.63
CA LEU A 403 -26.68 23.50 -3.65
C LEU A 403 -25.22 23.92 -3.55
N GLY A 404 -24.87 25.11 -4.07
CA GLY A 404 -23.51 25.64 -4.03
C GLY A 404 -22.96 25.81 -2.60
N TRP A 405 -23.87 25.95 -1.64
CA TRP A 405 -23.50 26.04 -0.24
C TRP A 405 -22.68 24.81 0.24
N TYR A 406 -23.04 23.60 -0.19
CA TYR A 406 -22.36 22.37 0.22
C TYR A 406 -20.96 22.23 -0.36
N THR A 407 -20.69 22.88 -1.48
CA THR A 407 -19.41 22.80 -2.19
C THR A 407 -18.54 24.06 -2.06
N ARG A 408 -19.00 25.10 -1.34
CA ARG A 408 -18.32 26.41 -1.22
C ARG A 408 -16.88 26.36 -0.72
N HIS A 409 -16.47 25.28 -0.07
CA HIS A 409 -15.11 25.09 0.47
C HIS A 409 -14.31 24.02 -0.27
N VAL A 410 -14.82 23.48 -1.37
CA VAL A 410 -14.13 22.45 -2.16
C VAL A 410 -12.80 22.97 -2.69
N ASP A 411 -12.74 24.23 -3.12
CA ASP A 411 -11.50 24.87 -3.60
C ASP A 411 -10.37 24.78 -2.60
N THR A 412 -10.63 25.07 -1.33
CA THR A 412 -9.63 24.98 -0.25
C THR A 412 -9.03 23.57 -0.11
N ILE A 413 -9.84 22.53 -0.33
CA ILE A 413 -9.36 21.14 -0.27
C ILE A 413 -8.51 20.82 -1.50
N PHE A 414 -8.90 21.30 -2.68
CA PHE A 414 -8.13 21.10 -3.90
C PHE A 414 -6.82 21.90 -3.94
N GLU A 415 -6.74 23.06 -3.28
CA GLU A 415 -5.47 23.75 -3.02
C GLU A 415 -4.50 22.89 -2.21
N ARG A 416 -5.01 22.19 -1.18
CA ARG A 416 -4.22 21.23 -0.41
C ARG A 416 -3.76 20.04 -1.26
N LEU A 417 -4.64 19.51 -2.12
CA LEU A 417 -4.28 18.44 -3.05
C LEU A 417 -3.20 18.89 -4.04
N ALA A 418 -3.30 20.10 -4.58
CA ALA A 418 -2.28 20.66 -5.45
C ALA A 418 -0.92 20.90 -4.72
N ALA A 419 -0.95 21.21 -3.43
CA ALA A 419 0.27 21.32 -2.62
C ALA A 419 0.92 19.95 -2.36
N LEU A 420 0.13 18.88 -2.28
CA LEU A 420 0.62 17.52 -2.14
C LEU A 420 1.44 17.11 -3.37
N THR A 421 0.90 17.30 -4.56
CA THR A 421 1.57 16.94 -5.82
C THR A 421 2.85 17.72 -6.09
N ARG A 422 2.92 18.99 -5.66
CA ARG A 422 4.14 19.80 -5.81
C ARG A 422 5.32 19.35 -4.94
N ARG A 423 5.09 18.60 -3.85
CA ARG A 423 6.16 18.05 -3.01
C ARG A 423 6.87 16.86 -3.66
N GLU A 424 6.27 16.26 -4.69
CA GLU A 424 6.82 15.11 -5.41
C GLU A 424 7.74 15.48 -6.59
N GLU A 425 7.70 16.72 -7.06
CA GLU A 425 8.67 17.17 -8.07
C GLU A 425 10.04 17.34 -7.38
N PRO A 426 11.06 16.55 -7.77
CA PRO A 426 12.40 16.75 -7.25
C PRO A 426 12.82 18.18 -7.59
N VAL A 427 13.22 18.94 -6.57
CA VAL A 427 13.91 20.21 -6.80
C VAL A 427 15.21 19.84 -7.50
N HIS A 428 15.20 19.93 -8.85
CA HIS A 428 16.42 19.87 -9.64
C HIS A 428 17.24 21.11 -9.29
N ALA A 429 18.16 20.95 -8.33
CA ALA A 429 19.24 21.89 -8.04
C ALA A 429 20.52 21.42 -8.72
#